data_6c6ccaee7db0a1511ad700c08ef81564
#
_entry.id   6c6ccaee7db0a1511ad700c08ef81564
#
_cell.length_a   1.000
_cell.length_b   1.000
_cell.length_c   1.000
_cell.angle_alpha   90.00
_cell.angle_beta   90.00
_cell.angle_gamma   90.00
#
_symmetry.space_group_name_H-M   'P 1'
#
loop_
_entity.id
_entity.type
_entity.pdbx_description
1 polymer ?
#
loop_
_entity_poly.entity_id
_entity_poly.type
_entity_poly.pdbx_seq_one_letter_code
_entity_poly.pdbx_strand_id
1 'polypeptide(L)'
;EFRYGNIEVRAKLPIGRGLWPAFWMLGANIDQVNWPDCGEIDILEYVGKEPKTIYTSLHTKDSHGNTINTKKTIIEDIETGFHLFSVNWTSDKIEFFVDSTLIYTFRPEDKTEDIWPFDQPFYLIINLAIGGNFGGPEVDDSIFPQEFIIDYIKVYQERKN
;
A
#
# COMPACT_ATOMS: atom_id res chain seq x y z
N GLU A 1 -13.62 5.67 7.53
CA GLU A 1 -13.53 4.21 7.60
C GLU A 1 -14.53 3.57 6.66
N PHE A 2 -14.15 2.48 6.02
CA PHE A 2 -15.01 1.72 5.12
C PHE A 2 -14.54 0.26 5.07
N ARG A 3 -15.41 -0.63 4.63
CA ARG A 3 -15.09 -2.05 4.46
C ARG A 3 -15.42 -2.47 3.03
N TYR A 4 -14.45 -3.07 2.35
CA TYR A 4 -14.47 -3.49 0.96
C TYR A 4 -14.67 -2.34 -0.03
N GLY A 5 -14.37 -2.60 -1.26
CA GLY A 5 -14.51 -1.69 -2.38
C GLY A 5 -13.31 -1.65 -3.30
N ASN A 6 -13.37 -0.76 -4.27
CA ASN A 6 -12.21 -0.38 -5.08
C ASN A 6 -11.68 0.96 -4.55
N ILE A 7 -10.43 0.97 -4.15
CA ILE A 7 -9.74 2.13 -3.61
C ILE A 7 -8.61 2.49 -4.55
N GLU A 8 -8.55 3.74 -4.97
CA GLU A 8 -7.54 4.23 -5.90
C GLU A 8 -6.95 5.57 -5.48
N VAL A 9 -5.66 5.74 -5.75
CA VAL A 9 -4.95 7.00 -5.68
C VAL A 9 -4.26 7.27 -7.03
N ARG A 10 -4.45 8.47 -7.58
CA ARG A 10 -3.66 8.94 -8.69
C ARG A 10 -2.57 9.84 -8.15
N ALA A 11 -1.32 9.41 -8.30
CA ALA A 11 -0.18 10.05 -7.66
C ALA A 11 1.04 10.12 -8.57
N LYS A 12 1.90 11.14 -8.32
CA LYS A 12 3.24 11.25 -8.87
C LYS A 12 4.24 11.08 -7.74
N LEU A 13 5.15 10.11 -7.91
CA LEU A 13 6.14 9.75 -6.90
C LEU A 13 7.24 10.82 -6.80
N PRO A 14 7.74 11.12 -5.59
CA PRO A 14 9.02 11.76 -5.41
C PRO A 14 10.14 10.75 -5.72
N ILE A 15 11.26 11.23 -6.26
CA ILE A 15 12.35 10.37 -6.72
C ILE A 15 13.63 10.73 -5.99
N GLY A 16 14.35 9.71 -5.52
CA GLY A 16 15.68 9.87 -4.94
C GLY A 16 15.90 9.04 -3.68
N ARG A 17 17.17 8.79 -3.40
CA ARG A 17 17.61 7.93 -2.29
C ARG A 17 17.16 8.48 -0.93
N GLY A 18 16.59 7.60 -0.13
CA GLY A 18 16.08 7.90 1.21
C GLY A 18 14.61 8.29 1.25
N LEU A 19 13.93 8.44 0.10
CA LEU A 19 12.49 8.70 0.06
C LEU A 19 11.69 7.41 0.15
N TRP A 20 10.58 7.47 0.90
CA TRP A 20 9.65 6.36 1.09
C TRP A 20 8.22 6.90 1.14
N PRO A 21 7.63 7.24 -0.02
CA PRO A 21 6.21 7.52 -0.13
C PRO A 21 5.39 6.26 -0.01
N ALA A 22 4.24 6.35 0.67
CA ALA A 22 3.30 5.25 0.82
C ALA A 22 1.85 5.72 0.79
N PHE A 23 0.98 4.86 0.25
CA PHE A 23 -0.46 4.93 0.32
C PHE A 23 -0.99 3.56 0.76
N TRP A 24 -1.59 3.50 1.93
CA TRP A 24 -1.90 2.27 2.61
C TRP A 24 -3.13 2.37 3.50
N MET A 25 -3.58 1.27 4.04
CA MET A 25 -4.73 1.20 4.93
C MET A 25 -4.41 0.40 6.17
N LEU A 26 -5.00 0.80 7.29
CA LEU A 26 -4.86 0.14 8.57
C LEU A 26 -6.24 -0.23 9.14
N GLY A 27 -6.33 -1.38 9.80
CA GLY A 27 -7.56 -1.83 10.42
C GLY A 27 -8.05 -0.88 11.50
N ALA A 28 -9.34 -0.52 11.45
CA ALA A 28 -9.92 0.49 12.34
C ALA A 28 -10.02 0.05 13.80
N ASN A 29 -9.79 -1.24 14.08
CA ASN A 29 -9.75 -1.81 15.44
C ASN A 29 -8.35 -1.77 16.08
N ILE A 30 -7.39 -1.00 15.52
CA ILE A 30 -5.99 -0.91 15.99
C ILE A 30 -5.87 -0.67 17.49
N ASP A 31 -6.72 0.15 18.08
CA ASP A 31 -6.72 0.47 19.50
C ASP A 31 -7.19 -0.70 20.38
N GLN A 32 -7.78 -1.73 19.78
CA GLN A 32 -8.32 -2.91 20.50
C GLN A 32 -7.39 -4.11 20.41
N VAL A 33 -6.80 -4.37 19.23
CA VAL A 33 -6.01 -5.58 18.98
C VAL A 33 -4.54 -5.31 18.67
N ASN A 34 -4.16 -4.04 18.49
CA ASN A 34 -2.84 -3.59 18.08
C ASN A 34 -2.41 -4.11 16.68
N TRP A 35 -1.27 -3.62 16.20
CA TRP A 35 -0.61 -4.12 15.00
C TRP A 35 0.27 -5.34 15.39
N PRO A 36 0.34 -6.39 14.57
CA PRO A 36 -0.24 -6.55 13.23
C PRO A 36 -1.65 -7.19 13.20
N ASP A 37 -2.25 -7.48 14.34
CA ASP A 37 -3.54 -8.19 14.44
C ASP A 37 -4.71 -7.40 13.79
N CYS A 38 -4.62 -6.06 13.77
CA CYS A 38 -5.59 -5.21 13.09
C CYS A 38 -5.57 -5.34 11.54
N GLY A 39 -4.49 -5.89 10.98
CA GLY A 39 -4.27 -5.97 9.54
C GLY A 39 -3.82 -4.65 8.91
N GLU A 40 -3.00 -4.74 7.86
CA GLU A 40 -2.50 -3.63 7.06
C GLU A 40 -2.51 -4.00 5.58
N ILE A 41 -2.90 -3.06 4.72
CA ILE A 41 -2.95 -3.22 3.25
C ILE A 41 -2.16 -2.08 2.62
N ASP A 42 -0.96 -2.38 2.12
CA ASP A 42 -0.08 -1.41 1.46
C ASP A 42 -0.37 -1.42 -0.05
N ILE A 43 -1.11 -0.42 -0.50
CA ILE A 43 -1.52 -0.29 -1.91
C ILE A 43 -0.35 0.19 -2.76
N LEU A 44 0.45 1.08 -2.20
CA LEU A 44 1.64 1.66 -2.80
C LEU A 44 2.71 1.86 -1.74
N GLU A 45 3.85 1.28 -1.94
CA GLU A 45 5.11 1.71 -1.33
C GLU A 45 6.20 1.82 -2.42
N TYR A 46 6.96 2.88 -2.36
CA TYR A 46 8.15 3.10 -3.19
C TYR A 46 9.32 3.45 -2.28
N VAL A 47 10.49 2.91 -2.58
CA VAL A 47 11.73 3.26 -1.85
C VAL A 47 12.79 3.73 -2.84
N GLY A 48 13.26 4.95 -2.65
CA GLY A 48 14.18 5.59 -3.59
C GLY A 48 15.56 4.93 -3.74
N LYS A 49 15.88 3.96 -2.88
CA LYS A 49 17.07 3.10 -3.04
C LYS A 49 16.90 2.00 -4.09
N GLU A 50 15.66 1.73 -4.51
CA GLU A 50 15.31 0.72 -5.51
C GLU A 50 14.46 1.36 -6.61
N PRO A 51 15.09 2.09 -7.56
CA PRO A 51 14.40 2.77 -8.64
C PRO A 51 13.48 1.84 -9.43
N LYS A 52 12.40 2.40 -9.99
CA LYS A 52 11.40 1.70 -10.83
C LYS A 52 10.66 0.57 -10.15
N THR A 53 10.75 0.46 -8.83
CA THR A 53 10.19 -0.66 -8.08
C THR A 53 9.05 -0.21 -7.18
N ILE A 54 7.90 -0.86 -7.33
CA ILE A 54 6.73 -0.71 -6.46
C ILE A 54 6.58 -1.95 -5.61
N TYR A 55 6.26 -1.73 -4.35
CA TYR A 55 5.87 -2.77 -3.41
C TYR A 55 4.39 -2.65 -3.09
N THR A 56 3.72 -3.79 -3.04
CA THR A 56 2.39 -3.95 -2.45
C THR A 56 2.47 -5.06 -1.43
N SER A 57 1.92 -4.84 -0.24
CA SER A 57 2.09 -5.75 0.88
C SER A 57 0.80 -5.93 1.66
N LEU A 58 0.73 -7.03 2.39
CA LEU A 58 -0.29 -7.29 3.39
C LEU A 58 0.41 -7.74 4.67
N HIS A 59 0.09 -7.08 5.79
CA HIS A 59 0.58 -7.47 7.09
C HIS A 59 -0.56 -8.02 7.93
N THR A 60 -0.32 -9.19 8.47
CA THR A 60 -1.27 -9.96 9.28
C THR A 60 -0.52 -10.54 10.49
N LYS A 61 -1.23 -11.06 11.46
CA LYS A 61 -0.58 -11.74 12.60
C LYS A 61 0.28 -12.91 12.16
N ASP A 62 -0.16 -13.67 11.15
CA ASP A 62 0.59 -14.81 10.59
C ASP A 62 1.88 -14.36 9.88
N SER A 63 1.86 -13.20 9.20
CA SER A 63 3.02 -12.69 8.47
C SER A 63 3.05 -11.17 8.43
N HIS A 64 4.09 -10.56 9.01
CA HIS A 64 4.26 -9.11 9.10
C HIS A 64 5.74 -8.69 9.07
N GLY A 65 6.01 -7.38 8.98
CA GLY A 65 7.36 -6.84 8.79
C GLY A 65 7.92 -7.27 7.43
N ASN A 66 8.84 -8.22 7.40
CA ASN A 66 9.26 -8.88 6.16
C ASN A 66 8.21 -9.93 5.74
N THR A 67 6.99 -9.48 5.51
CA THR A 67 5.87 -10.38 5.19
C THR A 67 6.10 -11.15 3.89
N ILE A 68 5.67 -12.43 3.88
CA ILE A 68 5.66 -13.24 2.65
C ILE A 68 4.57 -12.78 1.67
N ASN A 69 3.61 -11.98 2.16
CA ASN A 69 2.51 -11.44 1.37
C ASN A 69 2.89 -10.10 0.72
N THR A 70 4.13 -10.00 0.24
CA THR A 70 4.65 -8.85 -0.48
C THR A 70 4.90 -9.19 -1.95
N LYS A 71 4.49 -8.29 -2.84
CA LYS A 71 4.86 -8.32 -4.25
C LYS A 71 5.73 -7.12 -4.61
N LYS A 72 6.91 -7.43 -5.12
CA LYS A 72 7.83 -6.47 -5.73
C LYS A 72 7.61 -6.45 -7.24
N THR A 73 7.31 -5.30 -7.82
CA THR A 73 7.02 -5.14 -9.25
C THR A 73 7.88 -4.04 -9.84
N ILE A 74 8.60 -4.35 -10.92
CA ILE A 74 9.40 -3.38 -11.68
C ILE A 74 8.51 -2.80 -12.78
N ILE A 75 8.42 -1.45 -12.84
CA ILE A 75 7.65 -0.71 -13.83
C ILE A 75 8.56 0.41 -14.36
N GLU A 76 8.92 0.33 -15.60
CA GLU A 76 9.99 1.14 -16.21
C GLU A 76 9.76 2.65 -16.14
N ASP A 77 8.52 3.09 -16.24
CA ASP A 77 8.10 4.49 -16.30
C ASP A 77 7.44 5.01 -15.02
N ILE A 78 7.40 4.21 -13.94
CA ILE A 78 6.70 4.55 -12.69
C ILE A 78 7.17 5.86 -12.05
N GLU A 79 8.39 6.28 -12.33
CA GLU A 79 9.00 7.50 -11.82
C GLU A 79 8.65 8.73 -12.69
N THR A 80 7.88 8.55 -13.76
CA THR A 80 7.55 9.62 -14.70
C THR A 80 6.05 9.94 -14.71
N GLY A 81 5.68 11.17 -14.30
CA GLY A 81 4.28 11.58 -14.37
C GLY A 81 3.39 11.01 -13.27
N PHE A 82 2.10 10.89 -13.57
CA PHE A 82 1.10 10.35 -12.65
C PHE A 82 0.71 8.94 -13.04
N HIS A 83 0.68 8.06 -12.05
CA HIS A 83 0.20 6.70 -12.15
C HIS A 83 -1.01 6.49 -11.25
N LEU A 84 -1.81 5.49 -11.57
CA LEU A 84 -2.97 5.07 -10.79
C LEU A 84 -2.61 3.81 -9.99
N PHE A 85 -2.59 3.91 -8.69
CA PHE A 85 -2.38 2.77 -7.79
C PHE A 85 -3.73 2.40 -7.18
N SER A 86 -4.12 1.15 -7.25
CA SER A 86 -5.42 0.75 -6.74
C SER A 86 -5.47 -0.66 -6.17
N VAL A 87 -6.46 -0.86 -5.31
CA VAL A 87 -6.79 -2.17 -4.75
C VAL A 87 -8.27 -2.45 -4.92
N ASN A 88 -8.61 -3.65 -5.36
CA ASN A 88 -9.95 -4.20 -5.32
C ASN A 88 -10.03 -5.16 -4.15
N TRP A 89 -10.73 -4.74 -3.10
CA TRP A 89 -10.83 -5.46 -1.85
C TRP A 89 -12.26 -5.98 -1.64
N THR A 90 -12.37 -7.28 -1.52
CA THR A 90 -13.62 -8.01 -1.30
C THR A 90 -13.48 -8.93 -0.09
N SER A 91 -14.55 -9.59 0.34
CA SER A 91 -14.50 -10.65 1.36
C SER A 91 -13.76 -11.91 0.92
N ASP A 92 -13.48 -12.06 -0.39
CA ASP A 92 -12.86 -13.25 -0.95
C ASP A 92 -11.38 -13.08 -1.27
N LYS A 93 -11.00 -11.91 -1.75
CA LYS A 93 -9.65 -11.61 -2.24
C LYS A 93 -9.33 -10.12 -2.17
N ILE A 94 -8.04 -9.84 -2.23
CA ILE A 94 -7.48 -8.50 -2.39
C ILE A 94 -6.59 -8.51 -3.64
N GLU A 95 -6.89 -7.64 -4.61
CA GLU A 95 -6.18 -7.53 -5.89
C GLU A 95 -5.59 -6.14 -6.03
N PHE A 96 -4.29 -6.07 -6.35
CA PHE A 96 -3.55 -4.81 -6.49
C PHE A 96 -3.25 -4.52 -7.95
N PHE A 97 -3.37 -3.25 -8.31
CA PHE A 97 -3.15 -2.80 -9.69
C PHE A 97 -2.25 -1.56 -9.73
N VAL A 98 -1.45 -1.47 -10.78
CA VAL A 98 -0.82 -0.21 -11.20
C VAL A 98 -1.33 0.10 -12.59
N ASP A 99 -1.87 1.29 -12.74
CA ASP A 99 -2.67 1.71 -13.88
C ASP A 99 -3.83 0.72 -14.10
N SER A 100 -3.87 -0.03 -15.17
CA SER A 100 -4.87 -1.08 -15.38
C SER A 100 -4.30 -2.50 -15.28
N THR A 101 -3.04 -2.64 -14.85
CA THR A 101 -2.35 -3.91 -14.80
C THR A 101 -2.48 -4.54 -13.42
N LEU A 102 -3.04 -5.74 -13.34
CA LEU A 102 -3.05 -6.55 -12.13
C LEU A 102 -1.61 -6.99 -11.80
N ILE A 103 -1.11 -6.62 -10.63
CA ILE A 103 0.26 -6.93 -10.20
C ILE A 103 0.32 -7.98 -9.08
N TYR A 104 -0.73 -8.09 -8.27
CA TYR A 104 -0.76 -9.06 -7.18
C TYR A 104 -2.20 -9.44 -6.81
N THR A 105 -2.42 -10.70 -6.46
CA THR A 105 -3.67 -11.20 -5.88
C THR A 105 -3.36 -11.97 -4.60
N PHE A 106 -3.99 -11.57 -3.51
CA PHE A 106 -4.00 -12.30 -2.26
C PHE A 106 -5.37 -12.97 -2.08
N ARG A 107 -5.36 -14.28 -2.04
CA ARG A 107 -6.56 -15.12 -1.88
C ARG A 107 -6.18 -16.42 -1.17
N PRO A 108 -6.00 -16.38 0.15
CA PRO A 108 -5.65 -17.58 0.91
C PRO A 108 -6.80 -18.59 0.90
N GLU A 109 -6.46 -19.87 0.94
CA GLU A 109 -7.45 -20.95 1.06
C GLU A 109 -8.11 -20.93 2.45
N ASP A 110 -7.29 -20.75 3.50
CA ASP A 110 -7.74 -20.62 4.87
C ASP A 110 -7.80 -19.14 5.27
N LYS A 111 -8.95 -18.72 5.82
CA LYS A 111 -9.19 -17.36 6.28
C LYS A 111 -9.43 -17.33 7.79
N THR A 112 -8.42 -17.76 8.55
CA THR A 112 -8.40 -17.54 9.99
C THR A 112 -8.20 -16.05 10.30
N GLU A 113 -8.54 -15.60 11.48
CA GLU A 113 -8.29 -14.21 11.93
C GLU A 113 -6.81 -13.83 11.83
N ASP A 114 -5.90 -14.78 12.01
CA ASP A 114 -4.45 -14.58 11.94
C ASP A 114 -3.96 -14.35 10.48
N ILE A 115 -4.66 -14.89 9.48
CA ILE A 115 -4.32 -14.80 8.05
C ILE A 115 -5.15 -13.75 7.32
N TRP A 116 -6.42 -13.57 7.72
CA TRP A 116 -7.38 -12.71 7.04
C TRP A 116 -8.09 -11.74 8.02
N PRO A 117 -7.39 -10.72 8.54
CA PRO A 117 -8.02 -9.70 9.40
C PRO A 117 -8.78 -8.63 8.60
N PHE A 118 -9.09 -8.88 7.33
CA PHE A 118 -9.59 -7.89 6.38
C PHE A 118 -11.13 -7.83 6.26
N ASP A 119 -11.89 -8.50 7.14
CA ASP A 119 -13.36 -8.46 7.16
C ASP A 119 -13.92 -7.41 8.13
N GLN A 120 -13.20 -6.32 8.32
CA GLN A 120 -13.52 -5.20 9.18
C GLN A 120 -13.29 -3.86 8.48
N PRO A 121 -13.72 -2.72 9.04
CA PRO A 121 -13.41 -1.41 8.49
C PRO A 121 -11.90 -1.09 8.54
N PHE A 122 -11.42 -0.41 7.50
CA PHE A 122 -10.08 0.15 7.39
C PHE A 122 -10.15 1.65 7.14
N TYR A 123 -9.07 2.35 7.45
CA TYR A 123 -8.90 3.77 7.11
C TYR A 123 -7.62 3.98 6.30
N LEU A 124 -7.61 5.06 5.51
CA LEU A 124 -6.51 5.40 4.61
C LEU A 124 -5.44 6.21 5.33
N ILE A 125 -4.19 5.92 4.98
CA ILE A 125 -3.02 6.67 5.41
C ILE A 125 -2.18 7.01 4.18
N ILE A 126 -1.66 8.24 4.13
CA ILE A 126 -0.67 8.71 3.17
C ILE A 126 0.49 9.32 3.93
N ASN A 127 1.69 8.96 3.55
CA ASN A 127 2.89 9.58 4.09
C ASN A 127 4.03 9.63 3.07
N LEU A 128 4.95 10.52 3.33
CA LEU A 128 6.28 10.55 2.72
C LEU A 128 7.29 10.46 3.87
N ALA A 129 7.81 9.26 4.12
CA ALA A 129 8.88 9.06 5.07
C ALA A 129 10.24 9.36 4.42
N ILE A 130 11.20 9.77 5.25
CA ILE A 130 12.59 10.03 4.85
C ILE A 130 13.49 9.10 5.66
N GLY A 131 14.30 8.30 4.98
CA GLY A 131 15.11 7.27 5.63
C GLY A 131 14.27 6.14 6.23
N GLY A 132 14.63 5.73 7.46
CA GLY A 132 13.94 4.67 8.19
C GLY A 132 14.36 3.26 7.76
N ASN A 133 13.67 2.27 8.32
CA ASN A 133 14.02 0.86 8.12
C ASN A 133 13.89 0.43 6.65
N PHE A 134 12.81 0.79 5.98
CA PHE A 134 12.55 0.41 4.61
C PHE A 134 13.15 1.42 3.61
N GLY A 135 13.02 2.73 3.86
CA GLY A 135 13.65 3.77 3.03
C GLY A 135 15.18 3.68 2.98
N GLY A 136 15.77 3.11 4.02
CA GLY A 136 17.22 2.91 4.17
C GLY A 136 17.89 4.03 4.97
N PRO A 137 19.12 3.77 5.50
CA PRO A 137 19.83 4.73 6.34
C PRO A 137 20.44 5.90 5.55
N GLU A 138 20.62 5.75 4.25
CA GLU A 138 21.25 6.75 3.40
C GLU A 138 20.20 7.63 2.74
N VAL A 139 20.28 8.93 3.02
CA VAL A 139 19.44 9.99 2.44
C VAL A 139 20.32 10.91 1.61
N ASP A 140 19.88 11.21 0.39
CA ASP A 140 20.53 12.23 -0.45
C ASP A 140 19.92 13.61 -0.16
N ASP A 141 20.56 14.39 0.69
CA ASP A 141 20.08 15.71 1.07
C ASP A 141 20.05 16.70 -0.11
N SER A 142 20.77 16.43 -1.19
CA SER A 142 20.86 17.33 -2.35
C SER A 142 19.59 17.35 -3.20
N ILE A 143 18.70 16.35 -3.04
CA ILE A 143 17.47 16.25 -3.83
C ILE A 143 16.32 17.14 -3.31
N PHE A 144 16.41 17.67 -2.09
CA PHE A 144 15.32 18.43 -1.49
C PHE A 144 15.23 19.88 -2.00
N PRO A 145 14.01 20.44 -2.10
CA PRO A 145 12.72 19.86 -1.65
C PRO A 145 12.17 18.80 -2.60
N GLN A 146 11.38 17.85 -2.05
CA GLN A 146 10.68 16.79 -2.79
C GLN A 146 9.19 16.81 -2.48
N GLU A 147 8.37 16.39 -3.46
CA GLU A 147 6.92 16.39 -3.34
C GLU A 147 6.35 15.03 -3.74
N PHE A 148 5.52 14.46 -2.88
CA PHE A 148 4.61 13.36 -3.22
C PHE A 148 3.27 13.98 -3.62
N ILE A 149 2.97 14.02 -4.92
CA ILE A 149 1.83 14.76 -5.44
C ILE A 149 0.65 13.82 -5.62
N ILE A 150 -0.46 14.13 -4.95
CA ILE A 150 -1.72 13.40 -5.06
C ILE A 150 -2.69 14.23 -5.87
N ASP A 151 -3.16 13.67 -7.00
CA ASP A 151 -4.19 14.29 -7.83
C ASP A 151 -5.58 14.05 -7.22
N TYR A 152 -5.90 12.78 -6.94
CA TYR A 152 -7.12 12.40 -6.24
C TYR A 152 -6.98 11.06 -5.52
N ILE A 153 -7.92 10.84 -4.58
CA ILE A 153 -8.22 9.55 -3.98
C ILE A 153 -9.70 9.29 -4.18
N LYS A 154 -10.04 8.06 -4.56
CA LYS A 154 -11.43 7.64 -4.71
C LYS A 154 -11.65 6.28 -4.06
N VAL A 155 -12.81 6.14 -3.42
CA VAL A 155 -13.30 4.90 -2.84
C VAL A 155 -14.65 4.58 -3.46
N TYR A 156 -14.75 3.46 -4.12
CA TYR A 156 -15.97 2.97 -4.74
C TYR A 156 -16.48 1.76 -3.95
N GLN A 157 -17.73 1.81 -3.53
CA GLN A 157 -18.39 0.72 -2.85
C GLN A 157 -19.67 0.33 -3.57
N GLU A 158 -20.04 -0.96 -3.50
CA GLU A 158 -21.35 -1.40 -3.99
C GLU A 158 -22.46 -0.74 -3.19
N ARG A 159 -23.49 -0.23 -3.90
CA ARG A 159 -24.69 0.27 -3.23
C ARG A 159 -25.40 -0.90 -2.57
N LYS A 160 -25.57 -0.85 -1.28
CA LYS A 160 -26.52 -1.73 -0.59
C LYS A 160 -27.93 -1.27 -0.99
N ASN A 161 -28.64 -2.11 -1.74
CA ASN A 161 -30.08 -1.91 -2.02
C ASN A 161 -30.90 -2.13 -0.76
#